data_839d157aac30c18bad9d65ade90fc4e7
#
_entry.id   839d157aac30c18bad9d65ade90fc4e7
#
_cell.length_a   1.000
_cell.length_b   1.000
_cell.length_c   1.000
_cell.angle_alpha   90.00
_cell.angle_beta   90.00
_cell.angle_gamma   90.00
#
_symmetry.space_group_name_H-M   'P 1'
#
loop_
_entity.id
_entity.type
_entity.pdbx_description
1 polymer ?
#
loop_
_entity_poly.entity_id
_entity_poly.type
_entity_poly.pdbx_seq_one_letter_code
_entity_poly.pdbx_strand_id
1 'polypeptide(L)'
;MDKQEISFLTFERYHGRPAGSIGSSQIRAKWVVEKWDEAKLWKVGQHFDALILQKVYWEQMINDFKGPKILDLCDPDWLNGDVQIVDVAHKVDWITTSTEGLAKYLRQMIKTPITVVPDRLNMDYFTEQREHIERARNVVWFGYYHNAQQVLNAQLLHSLKMRGLGLTVVSNGEFAPQNDMGVEITNINWTPENAYMDIKSGDFAINPPSMTRGFRFKSNNKTLISWALGLPVANTADEMDLFMKPDERNKEVAKRMIEIKKDWQVDLSIQQYKNILCEIQKQKKK
;
A
#
# COMPACT_ATOMS: atom_id res chain seq x y z
N MET A 1 20.70 5.71 26.39
CA MET A 1 20.39 4.48 25.66
C MET A 1 21.12 4.57 24.34
N ASP A 2 21.96 3.58 24.05
CA ASP A 2 22.61 3.50 22.74
C ASP A 2 21.54 3.47 21.66
N LYS A 3 21.76 4.17 20.56
CA LYS A 3 20.80 4.23 19.43
C LYS A 3 20.66 2.83 18.85
N GLN A 4 19.49 2.25 18.98
CA GLN A 4 19.19 0.92 18.42
C GLN A 4 19.13 1.01 16.90
N GLU A 5 19.93 0.22 16.16
CA GLU A 5 19.86 0.12 14.71
C GLU A 5 18.78 -0.87 14.28
N ILE A 6 17.83 -0.42 13.46
CA ILE A 6 16.71 -1.24 12.98
C ILE A 6 16.89 -1.51 11.49
N SER A 7 16.73 -2.76 11.09
CA SER A 7 16.85 -3.16 9.69
C SER A 7 15.51 -3.61 9.10
N PHE A 8 15.15 -3.06 7.95
CA PHE A 8 14.00 -3.49 7.15
C PHE A 8 14.45 -4.35 5.98
N LEU A 9 14.13 -5.64 6.03
CA LEU A 9 14.32 -6.57 4.92
C LEU A 9 13.01 -6.72 4.15
N THR A 10 12.98 -6.22 2.92
CA THR A 10 11.82 -6.37 2.03
C THR A 10 11.93 -7.62 1.18
N PHE A 11 10.80 -8.17 0.74
CA PHE A 11 10.79 -9.34 -0.13
C PHE A 11 11.51 -9.09 -1.46
N GLU A 12 11.50 -7.86 -1.99
CA GLU A 12 12.26 -7.50 -3.20
C GLU A 12 13.76 -7.61 -2.95
N ARG A 13 14.22 -7.09 -1.81
CA ARG A 13 15.63 -7.15 -1.39
C ARG A 13 16.08 -8.59 -1.19
N TYR A 14 15.21 -9.41 -0.59
CA TYR A 14 15.44 -10.84 -0.45
C TYR A 14 15.62 -11.56 -1.81
N HIS A 15 14.92 -11.10 -2.84
CA HIS A 15 15.06 -11.59 -4.22
C HIS A 15 16.06 -10.79 -5.07
N GLY A 16 16.95 -10.01 -4.45
CA GLY A 16 18.03 -9.29 -5.14
C GLY A 16 17.57 -8.06 -5.93
N ARG A 17 16.35 -7.55 -5.68
CA ARG A 17 15.81 -6.35 -6.35
C ARG A 17 15.94 -5.12 -5.46
N PRO A 18 15.96 -3.89 -6.02
CA PRO A 18 15.89 -2.67 -5.22
C PRO A 18 14.61 -2.59 -4.40
N ALA A 19 14.72 -2.25 -3.12
CA ALA A 19 13.55 -2.02 -2.28
C ALA A 19 12.75 -0.80 -2.77
N GLY A 20 11.41 -0.90 -2.74
CA GLY A 20 10.51 0.16 -3.19
C GLY A 20 10.21 0.16 -4.67
N SER A 21 10.59 -0.87 -5.42
CA SER A 21 10.14 -1.10 -6.79
C SER A 21 8.68 -1.56 -6.86
N ILE A 22 8.10 -1.96 -5.74
CA ILE A 22 6.69 -2.35 -5.59
C ILE A 22 6.04 -1.50 -4.51
N GLY A 23 4.78 -1.09 -4.73
CA GLY A 23 4.07 -0.15 -3.86
C GLY A 23 4.03 -0.55 -2.39
N SER A 24 3.90 -1.84 -2.06
CA SER A 24 3.85 -2.29 -0.66
C SER A 24 5.19 -2.12 0.06
N SER A 25 6.30 -2.43 -0.57
CA SER A 25 7.63 -2.22 0.05
C SER A 25 8.02 -0.75 0.08
N GLN A 26 7.58 0.04 -0.89
CA GLN A 26 7.74 1.49 -0.85
C GLN A 26 7.07 2.09 0.37
N ILE A 27 5.80 1.78 0.58
CA ILE A 27 4.97 2.36 1.66
C ILE A 27 5.42 1.83 3.04
N ARG A 28 5.65 0.52 3.15
CA ARG A 28 5.83 -0.14 4.45
C ARG A 28 7.28 -0.23 4.91
N ALA A 29 8.25 -0.04 4.01
CA ALA A 29 9.65 -0.09 4.35
C ALA A 29 10.39 1.18 3.93
N LYS A 30 10.43 1.51 2.62
CA LYS A 30 11.24 2.62 2.12
C LYS A 30 10.83 3.95 2.75
N TRP A 31 9.56 4.31 2.72
CA TRP A 31 9.07 5.56 3.33
C TRP A 31 9.25 5.61 4.84
N VAL A 32 9.11 4.48 5.52
CA VAL A 32 9.36 4.39 6.97
C VAL A 32 10.84 4.66 7.27
N VAL A 33 11.74 4.02 6.54
CA VAL A 33 13.18 4.18 6.71
C VAL A 33 13.65 5.60 6.38
N GLU A 34 13.07 6.26 5.38
CA GLU A 34 13.40 7.63 4.99
C GLU A 34 13.05 8.67 6.08
N LYS A 35 12.09 8.36 6.95
CA LYS A 35 11.62 9.23 8.03
C LYS A 35 12.04 8.76 9.43
N TRP A 36 12.76 7.66 9.54
CA TRP A 36 13.19 7.10 10.80
C TRP A 36 14.72 6.94 10.85
N ASP A 37 15.41 7.85 11.52
CA ASP A 37 16.89 7.96 11.54
C ASP A 37 17.59 6.67 11.98
N GLU A 38 16.97 5.91 12.93
CA GLU A 38 17.52 4.65 13.44
C GLU A 38 17.26 3.46 12.52
N ALA A 39 16.43 3.61 11.47
CA ALA A 39 16.07 2.52 10.57
C ALA A 39 16.84 2.59 9.24
N LYS A 40 17.18 1.43 8.70
CA LYS A 40 17.86 1.29 7.40
C LYS A 40 17.26 0.13 6.61
N LEU A 41 17.33 0.22 5.28
CA LEU A 41 17.06 -0.94 4.43
C LEU A 41 18.20 -1.95 4.59
N TRP A 42 17.86 -3.20 4.80
CA TRP A 42 18.80 -4.29 5.03
C TRP A 42 19.86 -4.42 3.93
N LYS A 43 21.11 -4.66 4.36
CA LYS A 43 22.25 -4.98 3.49
C LYS A 43 23.02 -6.14 4.09
N VAL A 44 23.62 -6.97 3.22
CA VAL A 44 24.51 -8.07 3.64
C VAL A 44 25.69 -7.50 4.45
N GLY A 45 26.03 -8.15 5.57
CA GLY A 45 27.14 -7.76 6.43
C GLY A 45 26.88 -6.54 7.33
N GLN A 46 25.69 -5.98 7.32
CA GLN A 46 25.31 -4.88 8.21
C GLN A 46 24.97 -5.40 9.60
N HIS A 47 25.47 -4.75 10.64
CA HIS A 47 25.01 -4.94 12.02
C HIS A 47 23.64 -4.29 12.21
N PHE A 48 22.78 -4.91 13.00
CA PHE A 48 21.49 -4.34 13.43
C PHE A 48 21.01 -5.01 14.71
N ASP A 49 20.23 -4.28 15.51
CA ASP A 49 19.71 -4.71 16.80
C ASP A 49 18.29 -5.27 16.71
N ALA A 50 17.52 -4.86 15.69
CA ALA A 50 16.17 -5.34 15.43
C ALA A 50 15.93 -5.53 13.93
N LEU A 51 15.10 -6.52 13.59
CA LEU A 51 14.79 -6.90 12.21
C LEU A 51 13.29 -6.83 11.94
N ILE A 52 12.90 -6.10 10.89
CA ILE A 52 11.54 -6.06 10.37
C ILE A 52 11.54 -6.73 8.99
N LEU A 53 10.81 -7.82 8.88
CA LEU A 53 10.72 -8.70 7.72
C LEU A 53 9.43 -8.38 6.95
N GLN A 54 9.52 -7.53 5.92
CA GLN A 54 8.38 -7.16 5.11
C GLN A 54 8.12 -8.24 4.06
N LYS A 55 7.16 -9.14 4.34
CA LYS A 55 6.80 -10.30 3.49
C LYS A 55 8.00 -11.20 3.17
N VAL A 56 8.91 -11.35 4.12
CA VAL A 56 10.09 -12.22 4.00
C VAL A 56 9.98 -13.37 4.98
N TYR A 57 10.01 -14.57 4.45
CA TYR A 57 9.86 -15.82 5.18
C TYR A 57 11.18 -16.61 5.23
N TRP A 58 12.32 -15.89 5.35
CA TRP A 58 13.66 -16.48 5.35
C TRP A 58 13.96 -17.14 6.68
N GLU A 59 13.69 -18.43 6.74
CA GLU A 59 13.73 -19.23 7.97
C GLU A 59 15.10 -19.21 8.64
N GLN A 60 16.20 -19.36 7.88
CA GLN A 60 17.55 -19.32 8.44
C GLN A 60 17.84 -17.97 9.12
N MET A 61 17.56 -16.85 8.46
CA MET A 61 17.73 -15.51 9.03
C MET A 61 16.90 -15.33 10.31
N ILE A 62 15.66 -15.83 10.31
CA ILE A 62 14.76 -15.75 11.46
C ILE A 62 15.30 -16.55 12.65
N ASN A 63 15.87 -17.73 12.40
CA ASN A 63 16.42 -18.59 13.44
C ASN A 63 17.78 -18.09 13.99
N ASP A 64 18.63 -17.57 13.12
CA ASP A 64 19.99 -17.13 13.46
C ASP A 64 19.99 -15.78 14.19
N PHE A 65 19.12 -14.86 13.81
CA PHE A 65 19.03 -13.55 14.44
C PHE A 65 18.40 -13.63 15.85
N LYS A 66 19.08 -13.11 16.87
CA LYS A 66 18.66 -13.21 18.28
C LYS A 66 17.95 -11.96 18.80
N GLY A 67 18.03 -10.85 18.08
CA GLY A 67 17.34 -9.60 18.41
C GLY A 67 15.83 -9.67 18.23
N PRO A 68 15.11 -8.57 18.49
CA PRO A 68 13.69 -8.40 18.17
C PRO A 68 13.40 -8.63 16.69
N LYS A 69 12.38 -9.44 16.39
CA LYS A 69 11.93 -9.78 15.04
C LYS A 69 10.46 -9.45 14.86
N ILE A 70 10.15 -8.64 13.86
CA ILE A 70 8.77 -8.31 13.47
C ILE A 70 8.53 -8.83 12.06
N LEU A 71 7.49 -9.63 11.86
CA LEU A 71 7.02 -10.01 10.53
C LEU A 71 5.92 -9.05 10.09
N ASP A 72 6.17 -8.31 9.01
CA ASP A 72 5.26 -7.30 8.48
C ASP A 72 4.50 -7.82 7.25
N LEU A 73 3.17 -7.89 7.34
CA LEU A 73 2.28 -8.49 6.36
C LEU A 73 1.24 -7.47 5.87
N CYS A 74 1.16 -7.25 4.55
CA CYS A 74 0.17 -6.33 3.96
C CYS A 74 -0.93 -7.02 3.15
N ASP A 75 -0.75 -8.28 2.80
CA ASP A 75 -1.70 -9.14 2.13
C ASP A 75 -1.40 -10.62 2.46
N PRO A 76 -2.32 -11.55 2.19
CA PRO A 76 -2.13 -12.96 2.49
C PRO A 76 -1.39 -13.69 1.36
N ASP A 77 -0.21 -13.21 0.96
CA ASP A 77 0.58 -13.75 -0.15
C ASP A 77 1.02 -15.20 0.07
N TRP A 78 1.20 -15.63 1.31
CA TRP A 78 1.49 -17.03 1.65
C TRP A 78 0.41 -18.02 1.19
N LEU A 79 -0.82 -17.58 0.94
CA LEU A 79 -1.89 -18.44 0.41
C LEU A 79 -1.65 -18.87 -1.04
N ASN A 80 -0.74 -18.20 -1.75
CA ASN A 80 -0.36 -18.47 -3.13
C ASN A 80 0.97 -19.20 -3.26
N GLY A 81 1.58 -19.63 -2.14
CA GLY A 81 2.89 -20.28 -2.07
C GLY A 81 2.93 -21.39 -1.04
N ASP A 82 4.11 -22.00 -0.87
CA ASP A 82 4.34 -23.12 0.06
C ASP A 82 4.64 -22.68 1.49
N VAL A 83 4.49 -21.40 1.81
CA VAL A 83 4.82 -20.86 3.13
C VAL A 83 3.77 -21.25 4.16
N GLN A 84 4.20 -21.99 5.19
CA GLN A 84 3.39 -22.28 6.36
C GLN A 84 3.46 -21.09 7.34
N ILE A 85 2.56 -20.13 7.17
CA ILE A 85 2.58 -18.88 7.94
C ILE A 85 2.56 -19.09 9.45
N VAL A 86 1.92 -20.14 9.93
CA VAL A 86 1.87 -20.48 11.37
C VAL A 86 3.26 -20.79 11.90
N ASP A 87 4.05 -21.58 11.17
CA ASP A 87 5.40 -21.98 11.58
C ASP A 87 6.37 -20.80 11.61
N VAL A 88 6.25 -19.90 10.62
CA VAL A 88 7.05 -18.67 10.59
C VAL A 88 6.63 -17.71 11.71
N ALA A 89 5.35 -17.60 11.96
CA ALA A 89 4.80 -16.72 12.99
C ALA A 89 5.30 -17.08 14.40
N HIS A 90 5.50 -18.37 14.71
CA HIS A 90 6.03 -18.81 16.00
C HIS A 90 7.53 -18.50 16.22
N LYS A 91 8.25 -18.14 15.16
CA LYS A 91 9.70 -17.84 15.19
C LYS A 91 10.01 -16.34 15.27
N VAL A 92 8.98 -15.50 15.22
CA VAL A 92 9.11 -14.03 15.36
C VAL A 92 8.48 -13.55 16.65
N ASP A 93 8.91 -12.41 17.15
CA ASP A 93 8.42 -11.86 18.42
C ASP A 93 7.07 -11.13 18.25
N TRP A 94 6.81 -10.58 17.05
CA TRP A 94 5.60 -9.80 16.75
C TRP A 94 5.22 -9.87 15.28
N ILE A 95 3.95 -9.65 14.99
CA ILE A 95 3.44 -9.50 13.62
C ILE A 95 2.79 -8.14 13.47
N THR A 96 3.02 -7.47 12.35
CA THR A 96 2.26 -6.28 11.94
C THR A 96 1.45 -6.58 10.69
N THR A 97 0.26 -5.98 10.59
CA THR A 97 -0.61 -6.11 9.43
C THR A 97 -1.08 -4.75 8.95
N SER A 98 -1.40 -4.62 7.66
CA SER A 98 -1.91 -3.36 7.10
C SER A 98 -3.37 -3.08 7.44
N THR A 99 -4.16 -4.11 7.79
CA THR A 99 -5.60 -3.99 8.03
C THR A 99 -6.06 -4.84 9.21
N GLU A 100 -7.12 -4.40 9.87
CA GLU A 100 -7.77 -5.19 10.93
C GLU A 100 -8.41 -6.48 10.38
N GLY A 101 -8.85 -6.48 9.13
CA GLY A 101 -9.38 -7.68 8.46
C GLY A 101 -8.32 -8.79 8.39
N LEU A 102 -7.08 -8.43 8.01
CA LEU A 102 -5.94 -9.36 7.96
C LEU A 102 -5.52 -9.80 9.37
N ALA A 103 -5.44 -8.86 10.32
CA ALA A 103 -5.13 -9.18 11.71
C ALA A 103 -6.13 -10.15 12.31
N LYS A 104 -7.43 -9.91 12.14
CA LYS A 104 -8.51 -10.79 12.62
C LYS A 104 -8.42 -12.19 12.01
N TYR A 105 -8.09 -12.28 10.72
CA TYR A 105 -7.89 -13.57 10.06
C TYR A 105 -6.72 -14.35 10.68
N LEU A 106 -5.58 -13.71 10.88
CA LEU A 106 -4.39 -14.33 11.46
C LEU A 106 -4.57 -14.72 12.94
N ARG A 107 -5.24 -13.91 13.75
CA ARG A 107 -5.50 -14.21 15.17
C ARG A 107 -6.32 -15.47 15.39
N GLN A 108 -6.99 -16.01 14.36
CA GLN A 108 -7.71 -17.29 14.44
C GLN A 108 -6.76 -18.50 14.48
N MET A 109 -5.53 -18.35 13.99
CA MET A 109 -4.57 -19.47 13.85
C MET A 109 -3.20 -19.20 14.49
N ILE A 110 -2.89 -17.97 14.87
CA ILE A 110 -1.58 -17.54 15.34
C ILE A 110 -1.71 -16.92 16.73
N LYS A 111 -0.83 -17.33 17.66
CA LYS A 111 -0.77 -16.81 19.05
C LYS A 111 0.21 -15.65 19.20
N THR A 112 1.17 -15.49 18.29
CA THR A 112 2.12 -14.37 18.29
C THR A 112 1.36 -13.05 18.30
N PRO A 113 1.75 -12.04 19.10
CA PRO A 113 1.08 -10.75 19.16
C PRO A 113 0.97 -10.08 17.78
N ILE A 114 -0.20 -9.52 17.46
CA ILE A 114 -0.48 -8.87 16.18
C ILE A 114 -0.97 -7.45 16.41
N THR A 115 -0.29 -6.48 15.79
CA THR A 115 -0.70 -5.07 15.78
C THR A 115 -1.00 -4.61 14.35
N VAL A 116 -2.08 -3.86 14.18
CA VAL A 116 -2.37 -3.21 12.90
C VAL A 116 -1.52 -1.94 12.79
N VAL A 117 -0.64 -1.93 11.80
CA VAL A 117 0.12 -0.75 11.35
C VAL A 117 -0.39 -0.45 9.94
N PRO A 118 -1.36 0.47 9.76
CA PRO A 118 -1.92 0.78 8.45
C PRO A 118 -0.87 1.31 7.48
N ASP A 119 -1.15 1.20 6.19
CA ASP A 119 -0.37 1.90 5.17
C ASP A 119 -0.54 3.40 5.37
N ARG A 120 0.57 4.13 5.40
CA ARG A 120 0.62 5.58 5.59
C ARG A 120 1.59 6.22 4.62
N LEU A 121 1.45 7.51 4.41
CA LEU A 121 2.13 8.25 3.37
C LEU A 121 3.37 9.00 3.92
N ASN A 122 4.44 8.96 3.17
CA ASN A 122 5.50 9.95 3.27
C ASN A 122 5.11 11.15 2.40
N MET A 123 4.66 12.23 3.04
CA MET A 123 4.13 13.41 2.32
C MET A 123 5.18 14.17 1.51
N ASP A 124 6.47 13.91 1.67
CA ASP A 124 7.52 14.51 0.84
C ASP A 124 7.41 14.10 -0.64
N TYR A 125 6.72 13.00 -0.92
CA TYR A 125 6.45 12.54 -2.30
C TYR A 125 5.23 13.21 -2.95
N PHE A 126 4.46 14.00 -2.22
CA PHE A 126 3.17 14.58 -2.64
C PHE A 126 3.16 16.10 -2.48
N THR A 127 4.15 16.76 -3.07
CA THR A 127 4.34 18.22 -2.94
C THR A 127 3.33 19.04 -3.73
N GLU A 128 2.78 18.45 -4.78
CA GLU A 128 1.83 19.11 -5.66
C GLU A 128 0.53 18.30 -5.79
N GLN A 129 -0.58 18.98 -5.60
CA GLN A 129 -1.91 18.40 -5.81
C GLN A 129 -2.47 18.82 -7.17
N ARG A 130 -3.36 17.97 -7.72
CA ARG A 130 -4.13 18.35 -8.90
C ARG A 130 -5.13 19.44 -8.55
N GLU A 131 -5.16 20.50 -9.35
CA GLU A 131 -6.20 21.50 -9.33
C GLU A 131 -7.32 21.11 -10.30
N HIS A 132 -8.57 21.32 -9.90
CA HIS A 132 -9.76 20.98 -10.67
C HIS A 132 -10.50 22.24 -11.08
N ILE A 133 -10.45 22.57 -12.37
CA ILE A 133 -11.10 23.78 -12.93
C ILE A 133 -12.19 23.45 -13.94
N GLU A 134 -12.14 22.27 -14.58
CA GLU A 134 -13.06 21.86 -15.64
C GLU A 134 -13.89 20.63 -15.23
N ARG A 135 -14.95 20.39 -15.99
CA ARG A 135 -15.70 19.12 -15.92
C ARG A 135 -14.76 17.93 -16.19
N ALA A 136 -14.93 16.85 -15.47
CA ALA A 136 -14.12 15.65 -15.65
C ALA A 136 -14.30 15.04 -17.06
N ARG A 137 -13.18 14.59 -17.63
CA ARG A 137 -13.11 13.92 -18.94
C ARG A 137 -12.40 12.58 -18.87
N ASN A 138 -11.55 12.39 -17.87
CA ASN A 138 -10.73 11.19 -17.77
C ASN A 138 -10.62 10.72 -16.32
N VAL A 139 -10.76 9.43 -16.11
CA VAL A 139 -10.53 8.80 -14.80
C VAL A 139 -9.24 7.99 -14.82
N VAL A 140 -8.62 7.82 -13.66
CA VAL A 140 -7.42 6.99 -13.53
C VAL A 140 -7.69 5.78 -12.64
N TRP A 141 -7.18 4.65 -13.07
CA TRP A 141 -7.00 3.47 -12.23
C TRP A 141 -5.52 3.08 -12.23
N PHE A 142 -4.98 2.62 -11.10
CA PHE A 142 -3.61 2.16 -11.02
C PHE A 142 -3.48 0.92 -10.16
N GLY A 143 -2.48 0.11 -10.47
CA GLY A 143 -2.18 -1.11 -9.73
C GLY A 143 -1.59 -2.22 -10.57
N TYR A 144 -1.48 -3.40 -9.98
CA TYR A 144 -0.97 -4.57 -10.67
C TYR A 144 -1.95 -5.01 -11.77
N TYR A 145 -1.45 -5.29 -12.99
CA TYR A 145 -2.31 -5.48 -14.17
C TYR A 145 -3.32 -6.62 -14.03
N HIS A 146 -2.98 -7.73 -13.36
CA HIS A 146 -3.93 -8.79 -13.08
C HIS A 146 -5.14 -8.34 -12.27
N ASN A 147 -4.98 -7.32 -11.42
CA ASN A 147 -6.12 -6.72 -10.71
C ASN A 147 -6.97 -5.87 -11.65
N ALA A 148 -6.38 -5.22 -12.67
CA ALA A 148 -7.14 -4.47 -13.68
C ALA A 148 -8.19 -5.35 -14.33
N GLN A 149 -7.80 -6.53 -14.79
CA GLN A 149 -8.71 -7.51 -15.44
C GLN A 149 -9.89 -7.92 -14.53
N GLN A 150 -9.73 -7.88 -13.23
CA GLN A 150 -10.77 -8.27 -12.27
C GLN A 150 -11.73 -7.13 -11.91
N VAL A 151 -11.26 -5.90 -11.92
CA VAL A 151 -12.03 -4.74 -11.40
C VAL A 151 -12.54 -3.82 -12.52
N LEU A 152 -11.82 -3.71 -13.64
CA LEU A 152 -12.22 -2.90 -14.80
C LEU A 152 -13.09 -3.73 -15.75
N ASN A 153 -14.26 -4.12 -15.27
CA ASN A 153 -15.18 -4.98 -16.00
C ASN A 153 -16.07 -4.20 -17.00
N ALA A 154 -16.81 -4.92 -17.85
CA ALA A 154 -17.69 -4.33 -18.85
C ALA A 154 -18.74 -3.37 -18.26
N GLN A 155 -19.28 -3.67 -17.07
CA GLN A 155 -20.26 -2.80 -16.41
C GLN A 155 -19.64 -1.43 -16.02
N LEU A 156 -18.42 -1.44 -15.51
CA LEU A 156 -17.68 -0.21 -15.22
C LEU A 156 -17.37 0.56 -16.51
N LEU A 157 -16.85 -0.11 -17.55
CA LEU A 157 -16.56 0.54 -18.83
C LEU A 157 -17.82 1.14 -19.44
N HIS A 158 -18.96 0.42 -19.42
CA HIS A 158 -20.24 0.99 -19.87
C HIS A 158 -20.62 2.24 -19.04
N SER A 159 -20.44 2.19 -17.72
CA SER A 159 -20.70 3.33 -16.83
C SER A 159 -19.84 4.55 -17.16
N LEU A 160 -18.56 4.36 -17.50
CA LEU A 160 -17.66 5.42 -17.95
C LEU A 160 -18.12 5.99 -19.32
N LYS A 161 -18.46 5.13 -20.27
CA LYS A 161 -18.95 5.53 -21.59
C LYS A 161 -20.19 6.42 -21.49
N MET A 162 -21.15 6.03 -20.66
CA MET A 162 -22.39 6.80 -20.48
C MET A 162 -22.16 8.21 -19.92
N ARG A 163 -21.00 8.44 -19.27
CA ARG A 163 -20.58 9.74 -18.75
C ARG A 163 -19.64 10.51 -19.66
N GLY A 164 -19.23 9.91 -20.81
CA GLY A 164 -18.24 10.48 -21.69
C GLY A 164 -16.85 10.55 -21.08
N LEU A 165 -16.51 9.60 -20.20
CA LEU A 165 -15.21 9.53 -19.52
C LEU A 165 -14.26 8.57 -20.24
N GLY A 166 -13.03 9.02 -20.46
CA GLY A 166 -11.89 8.15 -20.79
C GLY A 166 -11.33 7.47 -19.54
N LEU A 167 -10.48 6.48 -19.73
CA LEU A 167 -9.82 5.70 -18.69
C LEU A 167 -8.31 5.65 -18.90
N THR A 168 -7.55 6.17 -17.96
CA THR A 168 -6.11 5.93 -17.89
C THR A 168 -5.83 4.77 -16.93
N VAL A 169 -5.08 3.77 -17.39
CA VAL A 169 -4.64 2.61 -16.61
C VAL A 169 -3.13 2.68 -16.40
N VAL A 170 -2.69 2.96 -15.16
CA VAL A 170 -1.27 2.99 -14.79
C VAL A 170 -0.92 1.64 -14.13
N SER A 171 -0.25 0.77 -14.86
CA SER A 171 0.05 -0.57 -14.38
C SER A 171 1.32 -1.16 -14.99
N ASN A 172 1.78 -2.30 -14.46
CA ASN A 172 2.95 -3.02 -14.96
C ASN A 172 2.66 -3.95 -16.15
N GLY A 173 1.55 -3.75 -16.83
CA GLY A 173 1.12 -4.49 -18.02
C GLY A 173 -0.09 -3.84 -18.65
N GLU A 174 -0.34 -4.14 -19.91
CA GLU A 174 -1.41 -3.53 -20.70
C GLU A 174 -2.78 -4.09 -20.31
N PHE A 175 -3.73 -3.20 -20.04
CA PHE A 175 -5.13 -3.55 -19.90
C PHE A 175 -5.80 -3.49 -21.28
N ALA A 176 -6.14 -4.65 -21.81
CA ALA A 176 -6.83 -4.81 -23.09
C ALA A 176 -8.12 -5.64 -22.86
N PRO A 177 -9.28 -4.99 -22.62
CA PRO A 177 -10.54 -5.70 -22.45
C PRO A 177 -11.01 -6.29 -23.79
N GLN A 178 -11.73 -7.43 -23.75
CA GLN A 178 -12.33 -8.02 -24.95
C GLN A 178 -13.36 -7.08 -25.61
N ASN A 179 -13.99 -6.22 -24.82
CA ASN A 179 -14.90 -5.19 -25.27
C ASN A 179 -14.67 -3.93 -24.43
N ASP A 180 -14.18 -2.87 -25.05
CA ASP A 180 -13.91 -1.57 -24.40
C ASP A 180 -15.18 -0.73 -24.23
N MET A 181 -16.32 -1.19 -24.73
CA MET A 181 -17.60 -0.46 -24.72
C MET A 181 -17.53 0.92 -25.38
N GLY A 182 -16.51 1.17 -26.21
CA GLY A 182 -16.23 2.46 -26.83
C GLY A 182 -15.67 3.51 -25.86
N VAL A 183 -15.05 3.10 -24.76
CA VAL A 183 -14.28 3.98 -23.85
C VAL A 183 -12.88 4.16 -24.44
N GLU A 184 -12.40 5.38 -24.46
CA GLU A 184 -11.00 5.66 -24.77
C GLU A 184 -10.12 5.18 -23.61
N ILE A 185 -9.25 4.18 -23.85
CA ILE A 185 -8.37 3.57 -22.85
C ILE A 185 -6.93 3.94 -23.16
N THR A 186 -6.27 4.61 -22.22
CA THR A 186 -4.84 4.93 -22.26
C THR A 186 -4.08 4.06 -21.27
N ASN A 187 -3.19 3.19 -21.75
CA ASN A 187 -2.30 2.39 -20.90
C ASN A 187 -0.97 3.11 -20.68
N ILE A 188 -0.56 3.26 -19.44
CA ILE A 188 0.74 3.82 -19.04
C ILE A 188 1.50 2.77 -18.23
N ASN A 189 2.72 2.47 -18.65
CA ASN A 189 3.55 1.53 -17.91
C ASN A 189 4.03 2.16 -16.60
N TRP A 190 3.71 1.52 -15.49
CA TRP A 190 4.07 1.99 -14.17
C TRP A 190 5.59 1.96 -13.97
N THR A 191 6.17 3.08 -13.55
CA THR A 191 7.55 3.18 -13.09
C THR A 191 7.58 3.93 -11.77
N PRO A 192 8.51 3.62 -10.84
CA PRO A 192 8.60 4.30 -9.55
C PRO A 192 8.78 5.83 -9.67
N GLU A 193 9.48 6.26 -10.73
CA GLU A 193 9.84 7.65 -10.98
C GLU A 193 8.66 8.51 -11.44
N ASN A 194 7.80 7.95 -12.30
CA ASN A 194 6.73 8.70 -12.98
C ASN A 194 5.33 8.40 -12.44
N ALA A 195 5.17 7.33 -11.67
CA ALA A 195 3.85 6.83 -11.27
C ALA A 195 2.92 7.90 -10.71
N TYR A 196 3.41 8.80 -9.88
CA TYR A 196 2.57 9.82 -9.25
C TYR A 196 2.16 10.91 -10.23
N MET A 197 3.01 11.29 -11.19
CA MET A 197 2.65 12.22 -12.27
C MET A 197 1.61 11.58 -13.20
N ASP A 198 1.82 10.32 -13.54
CA ASP A 198 0.89 9.57 -14.40
C ASP A 198 -0.49 9.42 -13.75
N ILE A 199 -0.53 9.07 -12.46
CA ILE A 199 -1.79 8.97 -11.70
C ILE A 199 -2.47 10.34 -11.59
N LYS A 200 -1.70 11.41 -11.32
CA LYS A 200 -2.20 12.78 -11.19
C LYS A 200 -2.82 13.30 -12.51
N SER A 201 -2.56 12.69 -13.67
CA SER A 201 -3.13 13.06 -14.95
C SER A 201 -4.66 12.88 -15.04
N GLY A 202 -5.23 11.97 -14.24
CA GLY A 202 -6.68 11.76 -14.16
C GLY A 202 -7.43 12.88 -13.46
N ASP A 203 -8.71 13.08 -13.73
CA ASP A 203 -9.56 14.06 -13.05
C ASP A 203 -10.04 13.55 -11.68
N PHE A 204 -10.24 12.26 -11.54
CA PHE A 204 -10.44 11.55 -10.29
C PHE A 204 -10.02 10.10 -10.45
N ALA A 205 -9.74 9.42 -9.35
CA ALA A 205 -9.40 8.01 -9.36
C ALA A 205 -10.65 7.15 -9.19
N ILE A 206 -10.62 5.94 -9.76
CA ILE A 206 -11.63 4.91 -9.51
C ILE A 206 -10.99 3.74 -8.77
N ASN A 207 -11.69 3.23 -7.74
CA ASN A 207 -11.24 2.07 -6.99
C ASN A 207 -12.42 1.13 -6.70
N PRO A 208 -13.03 0.54 -7.77
CA PRO A 208 -14.21 -0.30 -7.61
C PRO A 208 -13.89 -1.52 -6.73
N PRO A 209 -14.84 -1.97 -5.90
CA PRO A 209 -14.65 -3.15 -5.08
C PRO A 209 -14.44 -4.40 -5.93
N SER A 210 -13.54 -5.28 -5.49
CA SER A 210 -13.34 -6.59 -6.10
C SER A 210 -14.01 -7.68 -5.28
N MET A 211 -14.65 -8.63 -5.97
CA MET A 211 -15.28 -9.80 -5.36
C MET A 211 -14.28 -10.90 -4.99
N THR A 212 -12.99 -10.74 -5.29
CA THR A 212 -11.99 -11.75 -4.99
C THR A 212 -11.75 -11.90 -3.48
N ARG A 213 -11.56 -13.14 -3.04
CA ARG A 213 -11.39 -13.49 -1.62
C ARG A 213 -10.28 -12.70 -0.92
N GLY A 214 -9.18 -12.41 -1.61
CA GLY A 214 -8.04 -11.65 -1.07
C GLY A 214 -8.29 -10.15 -0.93
N PHE A 215 -9.27 -9.60 -1.65
CA PHE A 215 -9.52 -8.15 -1.68
C PHE A 215 -9.91 -7.59 -0.32
N ARG A 216 -10.66 -8.34 0.49
CA ARG A 216 -11.10 -7.95 1.84
C ARG A 216 -9.94 -7.67 2.82
N PHE A 217 -8.72 -8.12 2.50
CA PHE A 217 -7.54 -7.94 3.32
C PHE A 217 -6.65 -6.79 2.83
N LYS A 218 -6.93 -6.26 1.63
CA LYS A 218 -6.11 -5.18 1.06
C LYS A 218 -6.30 -3.88 1.82
N SER A 219 -5.22 -3.13 1.91
CA SER A 219 -5.22 -1.80 2.49
C SER A 219 -5.86 -0.78 1.54
N ASN A 220 -6.08 0.42 2.05
CA ASN A 220 -6.60 1.57 1.32
C ASN A 220 -5.51 2.41 0.63
N ASN A 221 -4.33 1.87 0.39
CA ASN A 221 -3.17 2.61 -0.12
C ASN A 221 -3.46 3.37 -1.42
N LYS A 222 -4.20 2.77 -2.36
CA LYS A 222 -4.59 3.44 -3.60
C LYS A 222 -5.43 4.69 -3.33
N THR A 223 -6.38 4.57 -2.42
CA THR A 223 -7.23 5.70 -2.01
C THR A 223 -6.38 6.82 -1.39
N LEU A 224 -5.46 6.48 -0.49
CA LEU A 224 -4.58 7.45 0.16
C LEU A 224 -3.64 8.15 -0.82
N ILE A 225 -3.03 7.40 -1.74
CA ILE A 225 -2.16 7.96 -2.79
C ILE A 225 -2.98 8.91 -3.68
N SER A 226 -4.18 8.51 -4.11
CA SER A 226 -5.04 9.37 -4.91
C SER A 226 -5.39 10.68 -4.20
N TRP A 227 -5.79 10.60 -2.93
CA TRP A 227 -6.10 11.80 -2.14
C TRP A 227 -4.89 12.72 -1.98
N ALA A 228 -3.70 12.16 -1.73
CA ALA A 228 -2.47 12.93 -1.59
C ALA A 228 -2.07 13.65 -2.90
N LEU A 229 -2.41 13.06 -4.05
CA LEU A 229 -2.22 13.66 -5.37
C LEU A 229 -3.30 14.70 -5.73
N GLY A 230 -4.29 14.89 -4.86
CA GLY A 230 -5.41 15.80 -5.13
C GLY A 230 -6.52 15.16 -5.98
N LEU A 231 -6.63 13.82 -5.98
CA LEU A 231 -7.68 13.12 -6.72
C LEU A 231 -8.71 12.54 -5.74
N PRO A 232 -9.98 12.92 -5.82
CA PRO A 232 -11.03 12.18 -5.14
C PRO A 232 -11.15 10.76 -5.71
N VAL A 233 -11.70 9.82 -4.95
CA VAL A 233 -11.81 8.42 -5.36
C VAL A 233 -13.27 8.02 -5.43
N ALA A 234 -13.71 7.62 -6.62
CA ALA A 234 -15.05 7.07 -6.82
C ALA A 234 -15.04 5.55 -6.72
N ASN A 235 -15.89 5.00 -5.87
CA ASN A 235 -16.13 3.56 -5.70
C ASN A 235 -17.50 3.15 -6.26
N THR A 236 -18.39 4.13 -6.47
CA THR A 236 -19.77 3.94 -6.93
C THR A 236 -20.09 4.83 -8.13
N ALA A 237 -21.20 4.54 -8.81
CA ALA A 237 -21.71 5.35 -9.91
C ALA A 237 -22.10 6.77 -9.45
N ASP A 238 -22.73 6.89 -8.29
CA ASP A 238 -23.15 8.16 -7.72
C ASP A 238 -21.95 9.07 -7.40
N GLU A 239 -20.86 8.49 -6.88
CA GLU A 239 -19.61 9.22 -6.65
C GLU A 239 -18.97 9.67 -7.97
N MET A 240 -19.05 8.85 -9.03
CA MET A 240 -18.61 9.30 -10.37
C MET A 240 -19.42 10.49 -10.84
N ASP A 241 -20.76 10.49 -10.70
CA ASP A 241 -21.62 11.61 -11.09
C ASP A 241 -21.31 12.88 -10.27
N LEU A 242 -21.04 12.71 -8.98
CA LEU A 242 -20.63 13.81 -8.10
C LEU A 242 -19.32 14.44 -8.57
N PHE A 243 -18.32 13.60 -8.87
CA PHE A 243 -16.99 14.04 -9.26
C PHE A 243 -16.85 14.48 -10.72
N MET A 244 -17.92 14.46 -11.49
CA MET A 244 -17.96 15.20 -12.77
C MET A 244 -17.74 16.70 -12.57
N LYS A 245 -18.12 17.26 -11.41
CA LYS A 245 -18.07 18.69 -11.10
C LYS A 245 -16.74 19.05 -10.43
N PRO A 246 -16.02 20.11 -10.90
CA PRO A 246 -14.75 20.50 -10.31
C PRO A 246 -14.86 20.94 -8.84
N ASP A 247 -15.92 21.66 -8.48
CA ASP A 247 -16.13 22.15 -7.10
C ASP A 247 -16.27 20.98 -6.10
N GLU A 248 -16.97 19.92 -6.49
CA GLU A 248 -17.13 18.74 -5.62
C GLU A 248 -15.79 17.97 -5.48
N ARG A 249 -14.98 17.92 -6.54
CA ARG A 249 -13.63 17.36 -6.44
C ARG A 249 -12.74 18.17 -5.50
N ASN A 250 -12.69 19.48 -5.67
CA ASN A 250 -11.89 20.36 -4.81
C ASN A 250 -12.32 20.28 -3.34
N LYS A 251 -13.64 20.24 -3.09
CA LYS A 251 -14.20 20.08 -1.75
C LYS A 251 -13.79 18.75 -1.11
N GLU A 252 -13.89 17.63 -1.85
CA GLU A 252 -13.48 16.33 -1.35
C GLU A 252 -11.97 16.27 -1.08
N VAL A 253 -11.15 16.79 -1.99
CA VAL A 253 -9.69 16.87 -1.80
C VAL A 253 -9.33 17.65 -0.54
N ALA A 254 -9.91 18.83 -0.33
CA ALA A 254 -9.66 19.64 0.87
C ALA A 254 -9.99 18.87 2.15
N LYS A 255 -11.12 18.17 2.18
CA LYS A 255 -11.53 17.31 3.30
C LYS A 255 -10.52 16.18 3.54
N ARG A 256 -10.09 15.47 2.48
CA ARG A 256 -9.16 14.33 2.59
C ARG A 256 -7.75 14.75 2.98
N MET A 257 -7.32 15.93 2.60
CA MET A 257 -6.03 16.46 3.04
C MET A 257 -5.98 16.71 4.55
N ILE A 258 -7.08 17.13 5.16
CA ILE A 258 -7.19 17.25 6.63
C ILE A 258 -7.06 15.86 7.26
N GLU A 259 -7.75 14.86 6.73
CA GLU A 259 -7.69 13.47 7.20
C GLU A 259 -6.27 12.89 7.07
N ILE A 260 -5.60 13.09 5.92
CA ILE A 260 -4.21 12.64 5.71
C ILE A 260 -3.27 13.25 6.75
N LYS A 261 -3.34 14.56 6.97
CA LYS A 261 -2.50 15.26 7.94
C LYS A 261 -2.67 14.74 9.35
N LYS A 262 -3.88 14.30 9.71
CA LYS A 262 -4.21 13.82 11.05
C LYS A 262 -3.83 12.35 11.25
N ASP A 263 -4.21 11.46 10.31
CA ASP A 263 -4.30 10.02 10.58
C ASP A 263 -3.39 9.16 9.67
N TRP A 264 -2.89 9.72 8.55
CA TRP A 264 -2.27 8.92 7.51
C TRP A 264 -0.82 9.29 7.18
N GLN A 265 -0.10 9.94 8.10
CA GLN A 265 1.32 10.22 7.94
C GLN A 265 2.19 9.07 8.45
N VAL A 266 3.30 8.80 7.77
CA VAL A 266 4.24 7.71 8.07
C VAL A 266 4.81 7.77 9.48
N ASP A 267 4.92 8.95 10.07
CA ASP A 267 5.39 9.16 11.44
C ASP A 267 4.58 8.38 12.48
N LEU A 268 3.28 8.23 12.25
CA LEU A 268 2.41 7.41 13.10
C LEU A 268 2.75 5.91 13.00
N SER A 269 3.18 5.43 11.83
CA SER A 269 3.66 4.04 11.67
C SER A 269 4.98 3.85 12.41
N ILE A 270 5.90 4.81 12.31
CA ILE A 270 7.17 4.79 13.03
C ILE A 270 6.93 4.72 14.54
N GLN A 271 6.03 5.55 15.06
CA GLN A 271 5.68 5.51 16.48
C GLN A 271 5.11 4.14 16.91
N GLN A 272 4.28 3.52 16.08
CA GLN A 272 3.75 2.18 16.35
C GLN A 272 4.87 1.14 16.37
N TYR A 273 5.81 1.15 15.42
CA TYR A 273 6.97 0.25 15.43
C TYR A 273 7.85 0.46 16.67
N LYS A 274 8.13 1.70 17.07
CA LYS A 274 8.89 2.01 18.30
C LYS A 274 8.21 1.43 19.54
N ASN A 275 6.89 1.55 19.64
CA ASN A 275 6.12 0.98 20.75
C ASN A 275 6.20 -0.56 20.77
N ILE A 276 6.06 -1.22 19.60
CA ILE A 276 6.18 -2.68 19.48
C ILE A 276 7.58 -3.14 19.93
N LEU A 277 8.65 -2.53 19.44
CA LEU A 277 10.01 -2.88 19.82
C LEU A 277 10.25 -2.72 21.33
N CYS A 278 9.71 -1.67 21.93
CA CYS A 278 9.76 -1.47 23.36
C CYS A 278 9.05 -2.60 24.13
N GLU A 279 7.88 -3.03 23.69
CA GLU A 279 7.14 -4.15 24.32
C GLU A 279 7.88 -5.49 24.18
N ILE A 280 8.48 -5.78 23.03
CA ILE A 280 9.30 -6.99 22.83
C ILE A 280 10.47 -6.99 23.80
N GLN A 281 11.17 -5.87 23.97
CA GLN A 281 12.30 -5.76 24.90
C GLN A 281 11.89 -5.96 26.36
N LYS A 282 10.72 -5.47 26.77
CA LYS A 282 10.18 -5.71 28.12
C LYS A 282 9.86 -7.19 28.36
N GLN A 283 9.33 -7.88 27.34
CA GLN A 283 9.02 -9.31 27.44
C GLN A 283 10.28 -10.17 27.53
N LYS A 284 11.37 -9.82 26.82
CA LYS A 284 12.64 -10.54 26.85
C LYS A 284 13.45 -10.35 28.13
N LYS A 285 13.13 -9.34 28.95
CA LYS A 285 13.77 -9.06 30.25
C LYS A 285 13.09 -9.77 31.43
N LYS A 286 11.92 -10.34 31.23
CA LYS A 286 11.16 -11.13 32.20
C LYS A 286 11.48 -12.61 32.07
#